data_428964e72c41dc05ef8eee41f4ce7655
#
_entry.id   428964e72c41dc05ef8eee41f4ce7655
#
_cell.length_a   1.000
_cell.length_b   1.000
_cell.length_c   1.000
_cell.angle_alpha   90.00
_cell.angle_beta   90.00
_cell.angle_gamma   90.00
#
_symmetry.space_group_name_H-M   'P 1'
#
loop_
_entity.id
_entity.type
_entity.pdbx_description
1 polymer ?
#
loop_
_entity_poly.entity_id
_entity_poly.type
_entity_poly.pdbx_seq_one_letter_code
_entity_poly.pdbx_strand_id
1 'polypeptide(L)'
;MSRNKRLSILTAAEIEDLYGVPSFNESYQRFYFTLNDKERAELARIRQRKYRCIAVALLGYFKCKPILLNPTFKSMQVDLGFIAKNHFDGLKFRRFSLKSDQKSRIYERIFSMIEYENWKDPEHQPRLVEHLLVCAESWVAARALFDAAIEFL
;
A
#
# COMPACT_ATOMS: atom_id res chain seq x y z
N MET A 1 -31.48 -7.72 -21.29
CA MET A 1 -30.53 -6.77 -20.66
C MET A 1 -29.13 -7.30 -20.83
N SER A 2 -28.33 -6.67 -21.65
CA SER A 2 -26.92 -7.00 -21.82
C SER A 2 -26.21 -6.66 -20.50
N ARG A 3 -25.74 -7.66 -19.75
CA ARG A 3 -24.78 -7.46 -18.66
C ARG A 3 -23.52 -6.87 -19.31
N ASN A 4 -23.22 -5.61 -19.06
CA ASN A 4 -21.93 -5.03 -19.39
C ASN A 4 -20.84 -5.93 -18.78
N LYS A 5 -20.24 -6.75 -19.62
CA LYS A 5 -19.07 -7.54 -19.23
C LYS A 5 -18.00 -6.53 -18.86
N ARG A 6 -17.70 -6.40 -17.55
CA ARG A 6 -16.57 -5.59 -17.10
C ARG A 6 -15.32 -6.10 -17.81
N LEU A 7 -14.60 -5.20 -18.45
CA LEU A 7 -13.35 -5.53 -19.10
C LEU A 7 -12.39 -6.02 -18.00
N SER A 8 -11.93 -7.27 -18.11
CA SER A 8 -10.88 -7.79 -17.24
C SER A 8 -9.55 -7.51 -17.89
N ILE A 9 -8.82 -6.51 -17.40
CA ILE A 9 -7.51 -6.11 -17.91
C ILE A 9 -6.42 -7.00 -17.34
N LEU A 10 -6.59 -7.46 -16.10
CA LEU A 10 -5.63 -8.29 -15.36
C LEU A 10 -6.15 -9.71 -15.16
N THR A 11 -5.24 -10.68 -15.20
CA THR A 11 -5.50 -12.03 -14.75
C THR A 11 -5.53 -12.12 -13.22
N ALA A 12 -6.05 -13.20 -12.67
CA ALA A 12 -6.07 -13.41 -11.22
C ALA A 12 -4.64 -13.46 -10.62
N ALA A 13 -3.68 -14.02 -11.34
CA ALA A 13 -2.29 -14.07 -10.91
C ALA A 13 -1.65 -12.67 -10.89
N GLU A 14 -1.92 -11.83 -11.87
CA GLU A 14 -1.44 -10.45 -11.92
C GLU A 14 -2.09 -9.57 -10.84
N ILE A 15 -3.37 -9.81 -10.52
CA ILE A 15 -4.04 -9.14 -9.40
C ILE A 15 -3.38 -9.51 -8.08
N GLU A 16 -3.06 -10.77 -7.84
CA GLU A 16 -2.35 -11.21 -6.63
C GLU A 16 -0.93 -10.65 -6.58
N ASP A 17 -0.22 -10.62 -7.70
CA ASP A 17 1.11 -10.02 -7.76
C ASP A 17 1.11 -8.52 -7.46
N LEU A 18 0.14 -7.78 -7.97
CA LEU A 18 0.02 -6.34 -7.74
C LEU A 18 -0.52 -5.99 -6.35
N TYR A 19 -1.60 -6.65 -5.92
CA TYR A 19 -2.38 -6.28 -4.73
C TYR A 19 -2.22 -7.23 -3.56
N GLY A 20 -1.56 -8.38 -3.77
CA GLY A 20 -1.26 -9.32 -2.69
C GLY A 20 -0.24 -8.74 -1.71
N VAL A 21 -0.38 -9.12 -0.44
CA VAL A 21 0.57 -8.73 0.60
C VAL A 21 1.93 -9.38 0.31
N PRO A 22 3.04 -8.62 0.32
CA PRO A 22 4.37 -9.19 0.14
C PRO A 22 4.65 -10.30 1.14
N SER A 23 5.28 -11.38 0.69
CA SER A 23 5.76 -12.45 1.56
C SER A 23 7.20 -12.18 1.93
N PHE A 24 7.45 -11.80 3.19
CA PHE A 24 8.79 -11.47 3.66
C PHE A 24 9.42 -12.63 4.42
N ASN A 25 10.64 -12.99 4.04
CA ASN A 25 11.53 -13.75 4.91
C ASN A 25 12.15 -12.83 5.98
N GLU A 26 12.88 -13.39 6.92
CA GLU A 26 13.47 -12.60 8.03
C GLU A 26 14.39 -11.47 7.56
N SER A 27 15.15 -11.67 6.49
CA SER A 27 16.02 -10.63 5.93
C SER A 27 15.23 -9.46 5.34
N TYR A 28 14.16 -9.76 4.60
CA TYR A 28 13.25 -8.74 4.08
C TYR A 28 12.46 -8.05 5.18
N GLN A 29 12.03 -8.77 6.23
CA GLN A 29 11.39 -8.16 7.39
C GLN A 29 12.33 -7.15 8.07
N ARG A 30 13.59 -7.51 8.28
CA ARG A 30 14.60 -6.59 8.83
C ARG A 30 14.81 -5.37 7.95
N PHE A 31 14.84 -5.54 6.64
CA PHE A 31 15.04 -4.45 5.68
C PHE A 31 13.84 -3.50 5.62
N TYR A 32 12.65 -4.02 5.36
CA TYR A 32 11.45 -3.21 5.13
C TYR A 32 10.83 -2.64 6.40
N PHE A 33 10.99 -3.29 7.55
CA PHE A 33 10.45 -2.80 8.84
C PHE A 33 11.47 -2.00 9.65
N THR A 34 12.66 -1.75 9.13
CA THR A 34 13.60 -0.79 9.72
C THR A 34 13.07 0.62 9.51
N LEU A 35 13.07 1.40 10.59
CA LEU A 35 12.55 2.76 10.62
C LEU A 35 13.70 3.76 10.73
N ASN A 36 13.65 4.81 9.91
CA ASN A 36 14.49 5.98 10.10
C ASN A 36 13.93 6.91 11.20
N ASP A 37 14.68 7.95 11.55
CA ASP A 37 14.28 8.86 12.64
C ASP A 37 13.02 9.65 12.33
N LYS A 38 12.81 10.09 11.08
CA LYS A 38 11.59 10.76 10.61
C LYS A 38 10.36 9.84 10.77
N GLU A 39 10.48 8.60 10.32
CA GLU A 39 9.44 7.58 10.44
C GLU A 39 9.10 7.27 11.90
N ARG A 40 10.10 7.13 12.75
CA ARG A 40 9.91 6.90 14.20
C ARG A 40 9.17 8.05 14.85
N ALA A 41 9.55 9.29 14.54
CA ALA A 41 8.91 10.47 15.07
C ALA A 41 7.43 10.58 14.66
N GLU A 42 7.13 10.35 13.38
CA GLU A 42 5.75 10.37 12.88
C GLU A 42 4.89 9.23 13.45
N LEU A 43 5.44 8.01 13.52
CA LEU A 43 4.74 6.87 14.10
C LEU A 43 4.49 7.04 15.60
N ALA A 44 5.38 7.71 16.33
CA ALA A 44 5.21 8.02 17.75
C ALA A 44 3.95 8.87 18.03
N ARG A 45 3.49 9.65 17.06
CA ARG A 45 2.24 10.44 17.17
C ARG A 45 0.98 9.59 17.17
N ILE A 46 1.05 8.31 16.78
CA ILE A 46 -0.05 7.38 16.86
C ILE A 46 -0.19 6.92 18.32
N ARG A 47 -1.28 7.32 19.01
CA ARG A 47 -1.47 7.07 20.44
C ARG A 47 -1.41 5.61 20.84
N GLN A 48 -2.13 4.75 20.09
CA GLN A 48 -2.26 3.34 20.44
C GLN A 48 -1.13 2.51 19.85
N ARG A 49 -0.41 1.78 20.70
CA ARG A 49 0.70 0.90 20.29
C ARG A 49 0.30 -0.11 19.23
N LYS A 50 -0.92 -0.64 19.30
CA LYS A 50 -1.49 -1.55 18.30
C LYS A 50 -1.50 -0.94 16.90
N TYR A 51 -2.05 0.27 16.76
CA TYR A 51 -2.11 0.94 15.45
C TYR A 51 -0.74 1.41 14.98
N ARG A 52 0.15 1.74 15.91
CA ARG A 52 1.55 2.04 15.58
C ARG A 52 2.25 0.82 14.96
N CYS A 53 2.09 -0.36 15.54
CA CYS A 53 2.64 -1.59 14.99
C CYS A 53 2.05 -1.94 13.61
N ILE A 54 0.73 -1.76 13.42
CA ILE A 54 0.07 -1.94 12.13
C ILE A 54 0.62 -0.93 11.10
N ALA A 55 0.84 0.31 11.51
CA ALA A 55 1.40 1.34 10.64
C ALA A 55 2.83 1.00 10.18
N VAL A 56 3.66 0.39 11.04
CA VAL A 56 4.98 -0.12 10.64
C VAL A 56 4.86 -1.19 9.56
N ALA A 57 3.91 -2.13 9.72
CA ALA A 57 3.68 -3.16 8.71
C ALA A 57 3.22 -2.57 7.37
N LEU A 58 2.24 -1.66 7.39
CA LEU A 58 1.74 -1.01 6.18
C LEU A 58 2.81 -0.15 5.49
N LEU A 59 3.63 0.56 6.27
CA LEU A 59 4.77 1.31 5.76
C LEU A 59 5.80 0.39 5.07
N GLY A 60 6.13 -0.74 5.68
CA GLY A 60 7.04 -1.72 5.10
C GLY A 60 6.50 -2.34 3.81
N TYR A 61 5.23 -2.66 3.76
CA TYR A 61 4.57 -3.14 2.52
C TYR A 61 4.59 -2.06 1.44
N PHE A 62 4.31 -0.82 1.79
CA PHE A 62 4.34 0.29 0.85
C PHE A 62 5.76 0.58 0.32
N LYS A 63 6.79 0.44 1.14
CA LYS A 63 8.20 0.52 0.68
C LYS A 63 8.54 -0.58 -0.33
N CYS A 64 7.94 -1.76 -0.19
CA CYS A 64 8.14 -2.88 -1.11
C CYS A 64 7.30 -2.73 -2.39
N LYS A 65 6.03 -2.41 -2.22
CA LYS A 65 5.06 -2.18 -3.30
C LYS A 65 4.34 -0.86 -3.04
N PRO A 66 4.62 0.23 -3.77
CA PRO A 66 4.01 1.54 -3.55
C PRO A 66 2.53 1.58 -4.00
N ILE A 67 1.74 0.66 -3.51
CA ILE A 67 0.31 0.49 -3.76
C ILE A 67 -0.41 0.43 -2.42
N LEU A 68 -1.62 1.00 -2.36
CA LEU A 68 -2.48 0.92 -1.18
C LEU A 68 -3.05 -0.48 -1.04
N LEU A 69 -2.33 -1.35 -0.35
CA LEU A 69 -2.79 -2.69 -0.04
C LEU A 69 -3.94 -2.68 0.98
N ASN A 70 -4.76 -3.70 0.92
CA ASN A 70 -5.83 -3.94 1.89
C ASN A 70 -5.61 -5.27 2.63
N PRO A 71 -4.56 -5.36 3.47
CA PRO A 71 -4.20 -6.59 4.13
C PRO A 71 -5.22 -6.96 5.21
N THR A 72 -5.40 -8.27 5.40
CA THR A 72 -6.17 -8.83 6.51
C THR A 72 -5.25 -9.11 7.70
N PHE A 73 -5.83 -9.27 8.89
CA PHE A 73 -5.05 -9.70 10.06
C PHE A 73 -4.26 -10.99 9.78
N LYS A 74 -4.90 -11.97 9.13
CA LYS A 74 -4.27 -13.25 8.79
C LYS A 74 -3.04 -13.08 7.89
N SER A 75 -3.12 -12.21 6.89
CA SER A 75 -2.00 -11.94 5.98
C SER A 75 -0.85 -11.17 6.62
N MET A 76 -1.12 -10.39 7.67
CA MET A 76 -0.13 -9.59 8.40
C MET A 76 0.43 -10.30 9.63
N GLN A 77 -0.16 -11.39 10.08
CA GLN A 77 0.07 -11.95 11.41
C GLN A 77 1.55 -12.26 11.70
N VAL A 78 2.27 -12.83 10.75
CA VAL A 78 3.69 -13.17 10.90
C VAL A 78 4.53 -11.89 11.02
N ASP A 79 4.28 -10.92 10.15
CA ASP A 79 5.01 -9.66 10.14
C ASP A 79 4.71 -8.80 11.38
N LEU A 80 3.47 -8.78 11.82
CA LEU A 80 3.10 -8.12 13.09
C LEU A 80 3.79 -8.75 14.29
N GLY A 81 3.96 -10.07 14.30
CA GLY A 81 4.73 -10.78 15.34
C GLY A 81 6.20 -10.36 15.35
N PHE A 82 6.82 -10.27 14.17
CA PHE A 82 8.19 -9.79 14.01
C PHE A 82 8.36 -8.33 14.47
N ILE A 83 7.48 -7.44 14.01
CA ILE A 83 7.49 -6.01 14.36
C ILE A 83 7.27 -5.83 15.85
N ALA A 84 6.29 -6.52 16.43
CA ALA A 84 5.99 -6.44 17.86
C ALA A 84 7.19 -6.85 18.71
N LYS A 85 7.89 -7.94 18.33
CA LYS A 85 9.08 -8.42 19.03
C LYS A 85 10.23 -7.42 18.98
N ASN A 86 10.45 -6.78 17.83
CA ASN A 86 11.62 -5.94 17.62
C ASN A 86 11.43 -4.46 17.98
N HIS A 87 10.18 -3.96 17.96
CA HIS A 87 9.89 -2.55 18.15
C HIS A 87 8.91 -2.24 19.30
N PHE A 88 8.19 -3.23 19.82
CA PHE A 88 7.09 -3.01 20.77
C PHE A 88 7.07 -3.98 21.96
N ASP A 89 8.23 -4.49 22.38
CA ASP A 89 8.41 -5.36 23.54
C ASP A 89 7.46 -6.59 23.55
N GLY A 90 7.28 -7.19 22.36
CA GLY A 90 6.47 -8.39 22.21
C GLY A 90 4.95 -8.17 22.37
N LEU A 91 4.44 -7.02 21.94
CA LEU A 91 3.00 -6.72 21.94
C LEU A 91 2.20 -7.88 21.32
N LYS A 92 1.22 -8.39 22.06
CA LYS A 92 0.33 -9.46 21.59
C LYS A 92 -0.88 -8.88 20.88
N PHE A 93 -1.22 -9.47 19.72
CA PHE A 93 -2.39 -9.11 18.94
C PHE A 93 -3.51 -10.13 19.10
N ARG A 94 -4.73 -9.63 19.29
CA ARG A 94 -5.94 -10.40 19.01
C ARG A 94 -6.38 -10.10 17.58
N ARG A 95 -7.13 -11.03 17.00
CA ARG A 95 -7.75 -10.81 15.67
C ARG A 95 -8.46 -9.47 15.64
N PHE A 96 -8.20 -8.67 14.61
CA PHE A 96 -8.82 -7.37 14.41
C PHE A 96 -9.20 -7.17 12.95
N SER A 97 -10.05 -6.20 12.72
CA SER A 97 -10.34 -5.64 11.40
C SER A 97 -10.11 -4.14 11.45
N LEU A 98 -9.38 -3.61 10.48
CA LEU A 98 -9.22 -2.17 10.33
C LEU A 98 -10.44 -1.60 9.62
N LYS A 99 -11.07 -0.60 10.24
CA LYS A 99 -12.08 0.21 9.58
C LYS A 99 -11.45 1.07 8.49
N SER A 100 -12.23 1.41 7.48
CA SER A 100 -11.76 2.20 6.33
C SER A 100 -11.14 3.54 6.75
N ASP A 101 -11.76 4.24 7.69
CA ASP A 101 -11.27 5.52 8.23
C ASP A 101 -9.94 5.37 8.98
N GLN A 102 -9.79 4.30 9.77
CA GLN A 102 -8.54 4.01 10.48
C GLN A 102 -7.40 3.74 9.51
N LYS A 103 -7.66 2.94 8.48
CA LYS A 103 -6.70 2.63 7.43
C LYS A 103 -6.30 3.89 6.66
N SER A 104 -7.26 4.71 6.26
CA SER A 104 -7.00 5.97 5.56
C SER A 104 -6.09 6.89 6.36
N ARG A 105 -6.36 7.07 7.66
CA ARG A 105 -5.51 7.89 8.55
C ARG A 105 -4.08 7.36 8.68
N ILE A 106 -3.90 6.04 8.68
CA ILE A 106 -2.55 5.45 8.71
C ILE A 106 -1.84 5.72 7.40
N TYR A 107 -2.49 5.54 6.25
CA TYR A 107 -1.89 5.81 4.94
C TYR A 107 -1.58 7.30 4.72
N GLU A 108 -2.43 8.22 5.18
CA GLU A 108 -2.13 9.66 5.16
C GLU A 108 -0.82 9.98 5.90
N ARG A 109 -0.59 9.35 7.05
CA ARG A 109 0.69 9.49 7.77
C ARG A 109 1.85 8.86 7.01
N ILE A 110 1.66 7.68 6.40
CA ILE A 110 2.69 7.04 5.59
C ILE A 110 3.08 7.96 4.43
N PHE A 111 2.13 8.56 3.74
CA PHE A 111 2.40 9.50 2.65
C PHE A 111 3.21 10.71 3.11
N SER A 112 2.89 11.27 4.26
CA SER A 112 3.66 12.40 4.82
C SER A 112 5.10 12.02 5.19
N MET A 113 5.35 10.75 5.54
CA MET A 113 6.70 10.27 5.88
C MET A 113 7.60 10.08 4.66
N ILE A 114 7.02 9.61 3.55
CA ILE A 114 7.75 9.22 2.34
C ILE A 114 7.63 10.23 1.20
N GLU A 115 6.99 11.36 1.46
CA GLU A 115 6.76 12.43 0.47
C GLU A 115 6.00 11.93 -0.78
N TYR A 116 5.10 10.97 -0.56
CA TYR A 116 4.24 10.43 -1.60
C TYR A 116 3.01 11.31 -1.79
N GLU A 117 2.72 11.65 -3.06
CA GLU A 117 1.57 12.45 -3.43
C GLU A 117 0.44 11.56 -3.97
N ASN A 118 -0.78 11.83 -3.52
CA ASN A 118 -1.93 11.05 -3.98
C ASN A 118 -2.31 11.47 -5.40
N TRP A 119 -2.39 10.52 -6.34
CA TRP A 119 -2.79 10.79 -7.72
C TRP A 119 -4.19 11.43 -7.85
N LYS A 120 -5.06 11.27 -6.85
CA LYS A 120 -6.37 11.93 -6.78
C LYS A 120 -6.31 13.40 -6.41
N ASP A 121 -5.13 13.90 -6.06
CA ASP A 121 -4.94 15.32 -5.84
C ASP A 121 -5.35 16.11 -7.09
N PRO A 122 -6.06 17.24 -6.96
CA PRO A 122 -6.50 18.06 -8.09
C PRO A 122 -5.38 18.49 -9.05
N GLU A 123 -4.14 18.55 -8.57
CA GLU A 123 -2.98 18.91 -9.40
C GLU A 123 -2.42 17.72 -10.21
N HIS A 124 -2.54 16.49 -9.69
CA HIS A 124 -1.95 15.29 -10.30
C HIS A 124 -2.90 14.57 -11.25
N GLN A 125 -4.18 14.52 -10.94
CA GLN A 125 -5.17 13.83 -11.75
C GLN A 125 -5.24 14.35 -13.22
N PRO A 126 -5.23 15.65 -13.50
CA PRO A 126 -5.22 16.15 -14.87
C PRO A 126 -3.97 15.71 -15.66
N ARG A 127 -2.81 15.68 -15.02
CA ARG A 127 -1.53 15.25 -15.65
C ARG A 127 -1.57 13.76 -16.03
N LEU A 128 -2.12 12.91 -15.17
CA LEU A 128 -2.32 11.49 -15.49
C LEU A 128 -3.27 11.32 -16.68
N VAL A 129 -4.41 12.03 -16.66
CA VAL A 129 -5.41 11.97 -17.75
C VAL A 129 -4.79 12.44 -19.07
N GLU A 130 -4.04 13.53 -19.08
CA GLU A 130 -3.33 14.03 -20.26
C GLU A 130 -2.34 13.00 -20.80
N HIS A 131 -1.53 12.39 -19.92
CA HIS A 131 -0.59 11.34 -20.29
C HIS A 131 -1.31 10.15 -20.94
N LEU A 132 -2.41 9.67 -20.34
CA LEU A 132 -3.19 8.56 -20.88
C LEU A 132 -3.86 8.89 -22.21
N LEU A 133 -4.32 10.13 -22.43
CA LEU A 133 -4.87 10.58 -23.70
C LEU A 133 -3.83 10.53 -24.82
N VAL A 134 -2.62 11.01 -24.56
CA VAL A 134 -1.50 10.91 -25.51
C VAL A 134 -1.18 9.46 -25.86
N CYS A 135 -1.17 8.56 -24.87
CA CYS A 135 -0.98 7.13 -25.10
C CYS A 135 -2.12 6.53 -25.95
N ALA A 136 -3.38 6.93 -25.68
CA ALA A 136 -4.56 6.43 -26.38
C ALA A 136 -4.59 6.84 -27.87
N GLU A 137 -4.06 8.00 -28.24
CA GLU A 137 -3.94 8.45 -29.62
C GLU A 137 -3.12 7.47 -30.49
N SER A 138 -2.25 6.70 -29.88
CA SER A 138 -1.43 5.69 -30.54
C SER A 138 -2.12 4.33 -30.77
N TRP A 139 -3.44 4.23 -30.60
CA TRP A 139 -4.22 2.98 -30.75
C TRP A 139 -3.77 1.84 -29.84
N VAL A 140 -3.48 2.14 -28.59
CA VAL A 140 -2.92 1.19 -27.63
C VAL A 140 -4.04 0.35 -27.01
N ALA A 141 -3.80 -0.96 -26.83
CA ALA A 141 -4.72 -1.85 -26.12
C ALA A 141 -4.96 -1.36 -24.68
N ALA A 142 -6.14 -1.65 -24.12
CA ALA A 142 -6.50 -1.26 -22.75
C ALA A 142 -5.45 -1.68 -21.71
N ARG A 143 -4.77 -2.82 -21.91
CA ARG A 143 -3.67 -3.29 -21.08
C ARG A 143 -2.48 -2.33 -21.12
N ALA A 144 -2.07 -1.86 -22.28
CA ALA A 144 -0.94 -0.95 -22.41
C ALA A 144 -1.23 0.43 -21.78
N LEU A 145 -2.48 0.91 -21.84
CA LEU A 145 -2.90 2.12 -21.11
C LEU A 145 -2.83 1.93 -19.60
N PHE A 146 -3.20 0.76 -19.10
CA PHE A 146 -3.07 0.43 -17.69
C PHE A 146 -1.60 0.41 -17.26
N ASP A 147 -0.73 -0.24 -18.02
CA ASP A 147 0.70 -0.31 -17.75
C ASP A 147 1.32 1.11 -17.77
N ALA A 148 0.95 1.96 -18.75
CA ALA A 148 1.39 3.35 -18.82
C ALA A 148 0.91 4.18 -17.61
N ALA A 149 -0.30 3.92 -17.08
CA ALA A 149 -0.77 4.57 -15.87
C ALA A 149 0.04 4.17 -14.64
N ILE A 150 0.39 2.88 -14.52
CA ILE A 150 1.22 2.38 -13.42
C ILE A 150 2.64 2.96 -13.48
N GLU A 151 3.23 3.06 -14.65
CA GLU A 151 4.56 3.65 -14.83
C GLU A 151 4.61 5.16 -14.52
N PHE A 152 3.49 5.85 -14.75
CA PHE A 152 3.37 7.30 -14.47
C PHE A 152 3.24 7.58 -12.97
N LEU A 153 2.61 6.70 -12.20
CA LEU A 153 2.33 6.86 -10.77
C LEU A 153 3.55 6.53 -9.90
#